data_488f06b2a20982478440df23ed601782
#
_entry.id   488f06b2a20982478440df23ed601782
#
_cell.length_a   1.000
_cell.length_b   1.000
_cell.length_c   1.000
_cell.angle_alpha   90.00
_cell.angle_beta   90.00
_cell.angle_gamma   90.00
#
_symmetry.space_group_name_H-M   'P 1'
#
loop_
_entity.id
_entity.type
_entity.pdbx_description
1 polymer ?
#
loop_
_entity_poly.entity_id
_entity_poly.type
_entity_poly.pdbx_seq_one_letter_code
_entity_poly.pdbx_strand_id
1 'polypeptide(L)'
;VPANWPRSRSEHFKTLLKARAIETECYVLGINCVGVHDDTYYSGDTMAINPFGEVIKCVSNIQDLLVVNISNDVAEYREKLNTNKDRRPDLYKKFLY
;
A
#
# COMPACT_ATOMS: atom_id res chain seq x y z
N VAL A 1 -2.20 -1.78 -6.26
CA VAL A 1 -2.68 -3.02 -5.64
C VAL A 1 -4.20 -3.10 -5.80
N PRO A 2 -4.71 -3.78 -6.82
CA PRO A 2 -6.13 -4.07 -6.93
C PRO A 2 -6.52 -5.21 -5.99
N ALA A 3 -7.71 -5.15 -5.39
CA ALA A 3 -8.13 -6.12 -4.41
C ALA A 3 -9.64 -6.35 -4.39
N ASN A 4 -10.03 -7.51 -3.90
CA ASN A 4 -11.38 -7.86 -3.44
C ASN A 4 -11.27 -8.22 -1.96
N TRP A 5 -11.13 -7.21 -1.11
CA TRP A 5 -10.84 -7.39 0.30
C TRP A 5 -12.08 -7.13 1.15
N PRO A 6 -12.58 -8.12 1.91
CA PRO A 6 -13.80 -7.98 2.69
C PRO A 6 -13.65 -6.98 3.85
N ARG A 7 -14.76 -6.30 4.17
CA ARG A 7 -14.83 -5.38 5.30
C ARG A 7 -14.38 -6.01 6.62
N SER A 8 -14.70 -7.27 6.84
CA SER A 8 -14.32 -7.98 8.07
C SER A 8 -12.82 -8.01 8.34
N ARG A 9 -12.01 -7.77 7.30
CA ARG A 9 -10.55 -7.73 7.38
C ARG A 9 -9.97 -6.41 6.85
N SER A 10 -10.75 -5.31 6.92
CA SER A 10 -10.31 -4.02 6.38
C SER A 10 -9.05 -3.49 7.08
N GLU A 11 -8.90 -3.73 8.38
CA GLU A 11 -7.69 -3.33 9.10
C GLU A 11 -6.43 -4.06 8.62
N HIS A 12 -6.55 -5.33 8.23
CA HIS A 12 -5.46 -6.06 7.61
C HIS A 12 -5.05 -5.43 6.27
N PHE A 13 -6.01 -5.09 5.43
CA PHE A 13 -5.79 -4.42 4.16
C PHE A 13 -5.03 -3.10 4.33
N LYS A 14 -5.52 -2.23 5.21
CA LYS A 14 -4.90 -0.93 5.51
C LYS A 14 -3.49 -1.08 6.05
N THR A 15 -3.31 -1.98 7.00
CA THR A 15 -2.01 -2.23 7.65
C THR A 15 -0.98 -2.75 6.65
N LEU A 16 -1.37 -3.70 5.82
CA LEU A 16 -0.48 -4.29 4.82
C LEU A 16 -0.08 -3.26 3.74
N LEU A 17 -1.00 -2.42 3.29
CA LEU A 17 -0.68 -1.36 2.33
C LEU A 17 0.34 -0.37 2.90
N LYS A 18 0.16 0.05 4.15
CA LYS A 18 1.13 0.92 4.83
C LYS A 18 2.50 0.27 4.95
N ALA A 19 2.52 -1.00 5.35
CA ALA A 19 3.77 -1.75 5.45
C ALA A 19 4.50 -1.83 4.11
N ARG A 20 3.75 -2.09 3.01
CA ARG A 20 4.34 -2.11 1.67
C ARG A 20 4.95 -0.77 1.29
N ALA A 21 4.26 0.34 1.56
CA ALA A 21 4.76 1.67 1.27
C ALA A 21 6.07 1.97 2.02
N ILE A 22 6.13 1.64 3.30
CA ILE A 22 7.30 1.87 4.14
C ILE A 22 8.49 1.02 3.69
N GLU A 23 8.29 -0.29 3.54
CA GLU A 23 9.41 -1.19 3.23
C GLU A 23 9.94 -1.03 1.81
N THR A 24 9.09 -0.67 0.85
CA THR A 24 9.51 -0.45 -0.54
C THR A 24 9.93 0.99 -0.81
N GLU A 25 9.65 1.89 0.14
CA GLU A 25 9.90 3.34 0.01
C GLU A 25 9.25 3.91 -1.24
N CYS A 26 8.00 3.50 -1.51
CA CYS A 26 7.21 3.89 -2.68
C CYS A 26 5.85 4.41 -2.27
N TYR A 27 5.22 5.18 -3.17
CA TYR A 27 3.79 5.41 -3.10
C TYR A 27 3.07 4.08 -3.35
N VAL A 28 2.02 3.81 -2.59
CA VAL A 28 1.17 2.64 -2.75
C VAL A 28 -0.28 3.10 -2.93
N LEU A 29 -0.91 2.62 -4.00
CA LEU A 29 -2.32 2.85 -4.28
C LEU A 29 -3.03 1.50 -4.12
N GLY A 30 -3.87 1.40 -3.10
CA GLY A 30 -4.73 0.24 -2.88
C GLY A 30 -6.11 0.51 -3.43
N ILE A 31 -6.60 -0.34 -4.32
CA ILE A 31 -7.89 -0.18 -4.98
C ILE A 31 -8.77 -1.38 -4.64
N ASN A 32 -9.85 -1.13 -3.94
CA ASN A 32 -10.74 -2.18 -3.49
C ASN A 32 -12.18 -1.92 -3.95
N CYS A 33 -12.97 -2.98 -4.08
CA CYS A 33 -14.37 -2.87 -4.44
C CYS A 33 -15.23 -2.43 -3.25
N VAL A 34 -16.44 -1.95 -3.54
CA VAL A 34 -17.47 -1.57 -2.56
C VAL A 34 -18.76 -2.30 -2.84
N GLY A 35 -19.57 -2.47 -1.81
CA GLY A 35 -20.90 -3.06 -1.91
C GLY A 35 -20.96 -4.49 -1.41
N VAL A 36 -22.06 -5.17 -1.74
CA VAL A 36 -22.31 -6.55 -1.32
C VAL A 36 -22.25 -7.46 -2.54
N HIS A 37 -21.42 -8.49 -2.48
CA HIS A 37 -21.29 -9.53 -3.50
C HIS A 37 -21.33 -10.89 -2.81
N ASP A 38 -22.29 -11.73 -3.18
CA ASP A 38 -22.46 -13.08 -2.61
C ASP A 38 -22.44 -13.07 -1.06
N ASP A 39 -23.24 -12.20 -0.44
CA ASP A 39 -23.34 -11.99 1.02
C ASP A 39 -22.07 -11.46 1.70
N THR A 40 -21.03 -11.14 0.94
CA THR A 40 -19.81 -10.51 1.47
C THR A 40 -19.90 -9.01 1.28
N TYR A 41 -19.67 -8.27 2.37
CA TYR A 41 -19.65 -6.81 2.34
C TYR A 41 -18.22 -6.29 2.15
N TYR A 42 -18.06 -5.38 1.19
CA TYR A 42 -16.80 -4.70 0.87
C TYR A 42 -16.92 -3.23 1.17
N SER A 43 -16.09 -2.73 2.07
CA SER A 43 -16.08 -1.32 2.47
C SER A 43 -15.22 -0.42 1.56
N GLY A 44 -14.52 -1.00 0.61
CA GLY A 44 -13.59 -0.26 -0.24
C GLY A 44 -12.29 0.04 0.48
N ASP A 45 -12.24 1.18 1.16
CA ASP A 45 -11.00 1.67 1.78
C ASP A 45 -9.88 1.84 0.75
N THR A 46 -10.28 2.21 -0.48
CA THR A 46 -9.33 2.59 -1.54
C THR A 46 -8.51 3.77 -1.06
N MET A 47 -7.20 3.64 -1.08
CA MET A 47 -6.34 4.66 -0.48
C MET A 47 -5.03 4.85 -1.23
N ALA A 48 -4.48 6.04 -1.08
CA ALA A 48 -3.15 6.40 -1.52
C ALA A 48 -2.27 6.64 -0.28
N ILE A 49 -1.09 6.05 -0.28
CA ILE A 49 -0.14 6.09 0.83
C ILE A 49 1.20 6.55 0.30
N ASN A 50 1.86 7.47 1.02
CA ASN A 50 3.19 7.95 0.64
C ASN A 50 4.29 6.99 1.14
N PRO A 51 5.56 7.21 0.71
CA PRO A 51 6.68 6.33 1.11
C PRO A 51 6.96 6.27 2.62
N PHE A 52 6.43 7.19 3.41
CA PHE A 52 6.53 7.16 4.88
C PHE A 52 5.39 6.37 5.54
N GLY A 53 4.45 5.84 4.77
CA GLY A 53 3.30 5.12 5.32
C GLY A 53 2.15 6.02 5.74
N GLU A 54 2.17 7.30 5.38
CA GLU A 54 1.09 8.22 5.67
C GLU A 54 -0.01 8.11 4.62
N VAL A 55 -1.26 7.98 5.07
CA VAL A 55 -2.42 7.94 4.19
C VAL A 55 -2.70 9.36 3.68
N ILE A 56 -2.56 9.55 2.36
CA ILE A 56 -2.83 10.83 1.70
C ILE A 56 -4.33 11.03 1.52
N LYS A 57 -5.02 10.02 1.00
CA LYS A 57 -6.47 10.00 0.79
C LYS A 57 -7.01 8.59 0.98
N CYS A 58 -8.26 8.51 1.41
CA CYS A 58 -8.99 7.25 1.53
C CYS A 58 -10.46 7.48 1.18
N VAL A 59 -11.05 6.55 0.43
CA VAL A 59 -12.47 6.55 0.09
C VAL A 59 -13.07 5.24 0.59
N SER A 60 -14.09 5.33 1.43
CA SER A 60 -14.75 4.17 2.04
C SER A 60 -16.24 4.18 1.78
N ASN A 61 -16.82 2.99 1.60
CA ASN A 61 -18.26 2.72 1.53
C ASN A 61 -19.01 3.35 0.35
N ILE A 62 -18.34 4.04 -0.55
CA ILE A 62 -18.94 4.65 -1.75
C ILE A 62 -18.12 4.33 -2.98
N GLN A 63 -18.78 4.27 -4.12
CA GLN A 63 -18.12 4.23 -5.42
C GLN A 63 -17.74 5.64 -5.81
N ASP A 64 -16.44 5.91 -5.90
CA ASP A 64 -15.93 7.25 -6.17
C ASP A 64 -14.59 7.18 -6.90
N LEU A 65 -14.17 8.33 -7.41
CA LEU A 65 -12.88 8.54 -8.04
C LEU A 65 -11.94 9.20 -7.02
N LEU A 66 -10.80 8.55 -6.77
CA LEU A 66 -9.76 9.08 -5.90
C LEU A 66 -8.63 9.66 -6.77
N VAL A 67 -8.36 10.95 -6.62
CA VAL A 67 -7.29 11.64 -7.35
C VAL A 67 -6.25 12.13 -6.37
N VAL A 68 -4.99 11.79 -6.61
CA VAL A 68 -3.85 12.19 -5.78
C VAL A 68 -2.70 12.67 -6.64
N ASN A 69 -1.90 13.58 -6.09
CA ASN A 69 -0.64 14.00 -6.70
C ASN A 69 0.49 13.16 -6.16
N ILE A 70 1.26 12.56 -7.05
CA ILE A 70 2.46 11.80 -6.72
C ILE A 70 3.66 12.64 -7.11
N SER A 71 4.56 12.88 -6.15
CA SER A 71 5.79 13.62 -6.41
C SER A 71 6.95 12.69 -6.75
N ASN A 72 8.00 13.25 -7.37
CA ASN A 72 9.21 12.52 -7.73
C ASN A 72 10.25 12.48 -6.59
N ASP A 73 9.80 12.58 -5.34
CA ASP A 73 10.65 12.64 -4.17
C ASP A 73 11.04 11.27 -3.58
N VAL A 74 10.65 10.18 -4.23
CA VAL A 74 10.99 8.81 -3.80
C VAL A 74 12.51 8.63 -3.66
N ALA A 75 13.28 9.17 -4.60
CA ALA A 75 14.74 9.10 -4.55
C ALA A 75 15.29 9.81 -3.31
N GLU A 76 14.73 10.95 -2.94
CA GLU A 76 15.09 11.71 -1.74
C GLU A 76 14.77 10.94 -0.47
N TYR A 77 13.61 10.30 -0.39
CA TYR A 77 13.24 9.42 0.72
C TYR A 77 14.23 8.25 0.87
N ARG A 78 14.61 7.64 -0.25
CA ARG A 78 15.56 6.52 -0.26
C ARG A 78 16.97 6.93 0.15
N GLU A 79 17.37 8.16 -0.10
CA GLU A 79 18.64 8.70 0.40
C GLU A 79 18.63 8.84 1.91
N LYS A 80 17.51 9.23 2.50
CA LYS A 80 17.36 9.38 3.96
C LYS A 80 17.31 8.03 4.67
N LEU A 81 16.77 7.00 4.02
CA LEU A 81 16.65 5.66 4.57
C LEU A 81 17.05 4.63 3.51
N ASN A 82 18.29 4.16 3.57
CA ASN A 82 18.93 3.36 2.52
C ASN A 82 18.62 1.85 2.61
N THR A 83 17.47 1.43 3.12
CA THR A 83 17.14 0.03 3.35
C THR A 83 17.22 -0.83 2.09
N ASN A 84 16.78 -0.33 0.95
CA ASN A 84 16.87 -1.05 -0.32
C ASN A 84 18.30 -1.17 -0.84
N LYS A 85 19.10 -0.10 -0.69
CA LYS A 85 20.48 -0.03 -1.13
C LYS A 85 21.38 -0.92 -0.28
N ASP A 86 21.06 -1.03 1.01
CA ASP A 86 21.84 -1.80 1.99
C ASP A 86 21.49 -3.30 2.00
N ARG A 87 20.60 -3.74 1.13
CA ARG A 87 20.29 -5.16 1.01
C ARG A 87 21.52 -5.96 0.60
N ARG A 88 21.60 -7.17 1.10
CA ARG A 88 22.73 -8.07 0.88
C ARG A 88 22.31 -9.30 0.06
N PRO A 89 21.99 -9.12 -1.23
CA PRO A 89 21.56 -10.23 -2.09
C PRO A 89 22.63 -11.35 -2.19
N ASP A 90 23.88 -11.00 -2.06
CA ASP A 90 25.01 -11.94 -1.97
C ASP A 90 24.86 -12.94 -0.82
N LEU A 91 24.47 -12.44 0.35
CA LEU A 91 24.22 -13.28 1.52
C LEU A 91 22.92 -14.07 1.41
N TYR A 92 21.87 -13.43 0.89
CA TYR A 92 20.57 -14.08 0.73
C TYR A 92 20.66 -15.29 -0.20
N LYS A 93 21.37 -15.18 -1.31
CA LYS A 93 21.62 -16.31 -2.22
C LYS A 93 22.35 -17.44 -1.54
N LYS A 94 23.30 -17.13 -0.67
CA LYS A 94 24.10 -18.14 0.04
C LYS A 94 23.29 -18.98 1.03
N PHE A 95 22.29 -18.38 1.69
CA PHE A 95 21.57 -19.02 2.80
C PHE A 95 20.12 -19.42 2.48
N LEU A 96 19.50 -18.87 1.41
CA LEU A 96 18.10 -19.09 1.07
C LEU A 96 17.90 -19.93 -0.19
N TYR A 97 18.90 -20.11 -1.01
CA TYR A 97 18.81 -20.84 -2.27
C TYR A 97 19.85 -21.98 -2.35
#